data_1957664faa3da8752abd93c854190180
#
_entry.id   1957664faa3da8752abd93c854190180
#
_cell.length_a   1.000
_cell.length_b   1.000
_cell.length_c   1.000
_cell.angle_alpha   90.00
_cell.angle_beta   90.00
_cell.angle_gamma   90.00
#
_symmetry.space_group_name_H-M   'P 1'
#
loop_
_entity.id
_entity.type
_entity.pdbx_description
1 polymer ?
#
loop_
_entity_poly.entity_id
_entity_poly.type
_entity_poly.pdbx_seq_one_letter_code
_entity_poly.pdbx_strand_id
1 'polypeptide(L)'
;MHIKHDKITKYLNYSEHVHIWCCFMIFSLPWRKIARRVHLYLGLSIGGLLTVIALTGSLLVYYPELDGQLNKLSVHSSNTINWDEAYATLKFKYPDRLGSWRLENTGSHSVIPARYYKPIETKDQAFAPLMVWLDPKGTQIIREDFWGSYFVTWVYNLHFSLLTGSTGTVIVGYIGIGTFILILSGLWAWLPKRGYWLRSLKFKGRSTKLGLLYDWHKLIGLCFMLPLLILTITGIMLAIPNQTDPIITALLGKIEKHTTTVVKPKNYILLSDAIELAKKAMPSARLAWIETPSSSNAVYRFRLQTTNDPSHRFPHSYVEINANSAEIISVFNVDNKSPATKVKNWLHPLHDGTIGNHPLRVLWVLSGIANALLFSLGLYRWLLKTRIINNY
;
A
#
# COMPACT_ATOMS: atom_id res chain seq x y z
N MET A 1 9.04 -20.91 71.53
CA MET A 1 9.06 -19.92 70.47
C MET A 1 9.38 -20.59 69.15
N HIS A 2 8.51 -21.51 68.69
CA HIS A 2 8.76 -22.35 67.51
C HIS A 2 7.46 -22.70 66.76
N ILE A 3 6.57 -21.71 66.48
CA ILE A 3 5.32 -21.96 65.72
C ILE A 3 4.98 -20.77 64.79
N LYS A 4 5.92 -20.19 64.06
CA LYS A 4 5.59 -19.16 63.09
C LYS A 4 6.28 -19.28 61.73
N HIS A 5 7.11 -20.30 61.51
CA HIS A 5 7.81 -20.47 60.22
C HIS A 5 7.09 -21.36 59.19
N ASP A 6 6.18 -22.22 59.64
CA ASP A 6 5.53 -23.23 58.76
C ASP A 6 4.40 -22.69 57.88
N LYS A 7 3.79 -21.55 58.23
CA LYS A 7 2.67 -21.00 57.44
C LYS A 7 3.12 -20.17 56.24
N ILE A 8 4.28 -19.53 56.31
CA ILE A 8 4.80 -18.66 55.21
C ILE A 8 5.34 -19.50 54.07
N THR A 9 6.04 -20.61 54.36
CA THR A 9 6.52 -21.55 53.34
C THR A 9 5.39 -22.27 52.57
N LYS A 10 4.24 -22.46 53.23
CA LYS A 10 3.06 -23.07 52.56
C LYS A 10 2.39 -22.12 51.56
N TYR A 11 2.41 -20.80 51.82
CA TYR A 11 1.86 -19.80 50.89
C TYR A 11 2.78 -19.50 49.68
N LEU A 12 4.07 -19.56 49.86
CA LEU A 12 5.04 -19.37 48.76
C LEU A 12 5.02 -20.57 47.79
N ASN A 13 4.92 -21.77 48.30
CA ASN A 13 4.75 -22.98 47.45
C ASN A 13 3.38 -23.00 46.73
N TYR A 14 2.33 -22.39 47.28
CA TYR A 14 1.02 -22.34 46.63
C TYR A 14 1.02 -21.37 45.42
N SER A 15 1.75 -20.25 45.51
CA SER A 15 1.84 -19.28 44.40
C SER A 15 2.68 -19.84 43.23
N GLU A 16 3.78 -20.53 43.48
CA GLU A 16 4.56 -21.17 42.43
C GLU A 16 3.78 -22.33 41.76
N HIS A 17 3.06 -23.13 42.53
CA HIS A 17 2.21 -24.17 41.94
C HIS A 17 1.08 -23.59 41.09
N VAL A 18 0.48 -22.46 41.49
CA VAL A 18 -0.59 -21.80 40.72
C VAL A 18 -0.03 -21.24 39.40
N HIS A 19 1.15 -20.63 39.41
CA HIS A 19 1.82 -20.16 38.16
C HIS A 19 2.22 -21.32 37.25
N ILE A 20 2.74 -22.42 37.81
CA ILE A 20 3.09 -23.63 37.05
C ILE A 20 1.82 -24.30 36.51
N TRP A 21 0.73 -24.36 37.25
CA TRP A 21 -0.56 -24.90 36.78
C TRP A 21 -1.21 -24.01 35.72
N CYS A 22 -1.17 -22.69 35.84
CA CYS A 22 -1.62 -21.78 34.79
C CYS A 22 -0.77 -21.94 33.51
N CYS A 23 0.55 -22.01 33.61
CA CYS A 23 1.40 -22.29 32.46
C CYS A 23 1.13 -23.68 31.87
N PHE A 24 0.95 -24.72 32.67
CA PHE A 24 0.61 -26.07 32.21
C PHE A 24 -0.79 -26.16 31.57
N MET A 25 -1.80 -25.43 32.08
CA MET A 25 -3.13 -25.35 31.48
C MET A 25 -3.11 -24.60 30.13
N ILE A 26 -2.31 -23.58 30.01
CA ILE A 26 -2.10 -22.85 28.72
C ILE A 26 -1.42 -23.79 27.70
N PHE A 27 -0.50 -24.67 28.12
CA PHE A 27 0.14 -25.66 27.23
C PHE A 27 -0.76 -26.86 26.89
N SER A 28 -1.80 -27.16 27.66
CA SER A 28 -2.74 -28.24 27.40
C SER A 28 -3.88 -27.88 26.44
N LEU A 29 -4.07 -26.59 26.15
CA LEU A 29 -5.06 -26.15 25.16
C LEU A 29 -4.72 -26.73 23.78
N PRO A 30 -5.70 -27.25 23.05
CA PRO A 30 -5.46 -27.84 21.72
C PRO A 30 -5.26 -26.75 20.66
N TRP A 31 -4.25 -25.89 20.86
CA TRP A 31 -3.94 -24.72 20.03
C TRP A 31 -3.97 -25.00 18.54
N ARG A 32 -3.50 -26.19 18.12
CA ARG A 32 -3.58 -26.59 16.71
C ARG A 32 -5.01 -26.83 16.22
N LYS A 33 -5.91 -27.29 17.10
CA LYS A 33 -7.32 -27.45 16.73
C LYS A 33 -7.99 -26.07 16.60
N ILE A 34 -7.66 -25.16 17.52
CA ILE A 34 -8.14 -23.77 17.50
C ILE A 34 -7.63 -23.08 16.24
N ALA A 35 -6.30 -23.12 15.97
CA ALA A 35 -5.71 -22.51 14.79
C ALA A 35 -6.33 -23.02 13.47
N ARG A 36 -6.61 -24.33 13.37
CA ARG A 36 -7.30 -24.89 12.19
C ARG A 36 -8.73 -24.41 12.04
N ARG A 37 -9.46 -24.21 13.13
CA ARG A 37 -10.82 -23.65 13.10
C ARG A 37 -10.80 -22.17 12.70
N VAL A 38 -9.93 -21.39 13.33
CA VAL A 38 -9.74 -19.96 12.99
C VAL A 38 -9.36 -19.82 11.51
N HIS A 39 -8.38 -20.59 11.03
CA HIS A 39 -7.97 -20.58 9.64
C HIS A 39 -9.13 -20.95 8.68
N LEU A 40 -9.92 -21.97 9.03
CA LEU A 40 -11.07 -22.37 8.22
C LEU A 40 -12.15 -21.29 8.17
N TYR A 41 -12.58 -20.78 9.34
CA TYR A 41 -13.66 -19.79 9.39
C TYR A 41 -13.28 -18.47 8.76
N LEU A 42 -12.08 -17.95 9.03
CA LEU A 42 -11.58 -16.75 8.34
C LEU A 42 -11.43 -16.99 6.84
N GLY A 43 -10.85 -18.13 6.45
CA GLY A 43 -10.69 -18.45 5.02
C GLY A 43 -12.02 -18.50 4.27
N LEU A 44 -13.09 -19.02 4.87
CA LEU A 44 -14.42 -19.07 4.25
C LEU A 44 -15.15 -17.73 4.30
N SER A 45 -14.99 -16.93 5.38
CA SER A 45 -15.72 -15.67 5.54
C SER A 45 -15.14 -14.52 4.72
N ILE A 46 -13.81 -14.32 4.75
CA ILE A 46 -13.16 -13.20 4.06
C ILE A 46 -12.41 -13.60 2.77
N GLY A 47 -12.17 -14.91 2.57
CA GLY A 47 -11.29 -15.40 1.50
C GLY A 47 -11.74 -15.01 0.08
N GLY A 48 -13.05 -14.95 -0.16
CA GLY A 48 -13.59 -14.49 -1.46
C GLY A 48 -13.27 -13.02 -1.73
N LEU A 49 -13.55 -12.13 -0.78
CA LEU A 49 -13.22 -10.70 -0.89
C LEU A 49 -11.70 -10.48 -0.98
N LEU A 50 -10.94 -11.22 -0.17
CA LEU A 50 -9.48 -11.18 -0.22
C LEU A 50 -8.95 -11.59 -1.59
N THR A 51 -9.59 -12.58 -2.24
CA THR A 51 -9.21 -13.00 -3.60
C THR A 51 -9.42 -11.88 -4.62
N VAL A 52 -10.54 -11.15 -4.53
CA VAL A 52 -10.79 -9.97 -5.39
C VAL A 52 -9.72 -8.90 -5.15
N ILE A 53 -9.44 -8.57 -3.89
CA ILE A 53 -8.40 -7.59 -3.52
C ILE A 53 -7.03 -8.05 -4.04
N ALA A 54 -6.66 -9.32 -3.87
CA ALA A 54 -5.36 -9.83 -4.28
C ALA A 54 -5.18 -9.84 -5.81
N LEU A 55 -6.19 -10.26 -6.57
CA LEU A 55 -6.13 -10.27 -8.04
C LEU A 55 -6.12 -8.85 -8.62
N THR A 56 -6.92 -7.93 -8.08
CA THR A 56 -6.88 -6.52 -8.47
C THR A 56 -5.54 -5.91 -8.13
N GLY A 57 -4.96 -6.20 -6.96
CA GLY A 57 -3.61 -5.78 -6.59
C GLY A 57 -2.55 -6.30 -7.56
N SER A 58 -2.64 -7.55 -8.01
CA SER A 58 -1.74 -8.11 -9.04
C SER A 58 -1.78 -7.33 -10.35
N LEU A 59 -2.97 -6.91 -10.81
CA LEU A 59 -3.10 -6.07 -12.00
C LEU A 59 -2.46 -4.69 -11.79
N LEU A 60 -2.61 -4.12 -10.60
CA LEU A 60 -2.12 -2.77 -10.27
C LEU A 60 -0.60 -2.69 -10.08
N VAL A 61 0.10 -3.80 -9.91
CA VAL A 61 1.56 -3.83 -9.89
C VAL A 61 2.16 -3.19 -11.15
N TYR A 62 1.51 -3.38 -12.29
CA TYR A 62 1.89 -2.83 -13.59
C TYR A 62 0.89 -1.78 -14.11
N TYR A 63 0.26 -1.04 -13.20
CA TYR A 63 -0.80 -0.09 -13.52
C TYR A 63 -0.41 0.99 -14.56
N PRO A 64 0.79 1.66 -14.48
CA PRO A 64 1.15 2.67 -15.48
C PRO A 64 1.36 2.07 -16.87
N GLU A 65 2.00 0.91 -16.92
CA GLU A 65 2.27 0.20 -18.17
C GLU A 65 0.95 -0.29 -18.79
N LEU A 66 0.05 -0.81 -17.96
CA LEU A 66 -1.28 -1.27 -18.40
C LEU A 66 -2.12 -0.11 -18.93
N ASP A 67 -2.15 1.03 -18.22
CA ASP A 67 -2.89 2.22 -18.67
C ASP A 67 -2.33 2.75 -20.00
N GLY A 68 -1.01 2.81 -20.15
CA GLY A 68 -0.36 3.22 -21.37
C GLY A 68 -0.66 2.30 -22.56
N GLN A 69 -0.73 0.99 -22.35
CA GLN A 69 -1.09 0.01 -23.37
C GLN A 69 -2.55 0.13 -23.80
N LEU A 70 -3.46 0.28 -22.86
CA LEU A 70 -4.89 0.38 -23.12
C LEU A 70 -5.28 1.67 -23.86
N ASN A 71 -4.59 2.77 -23.56
CA ASN A 71 -4.98 4.08 -24.08
C ASN A 71 -4.09 4.60 -25.23
N LYS A 72 -3.03 3.87 -25.62
CA LYS A 72 -2.13 4.14 -26.77
C LYS A 72 -1.91 5.65 -27.00
N LEU A 73 -1.37 6.33 -26.02
CA LEU A 73 -1.04 7.74 -26.15
C LEU A 73 0.10 7.88 -27.19
N SER A 74 -0.27 8.11 -28.45
CA SER A 74 0.66 8.29 -29.58
C SER A 74 1.29 9.68 -29.49
N VAL A 75 2.40 9.77 -28.78
CA VAL A 75 3.14 11.04 -28.66
C VAL A 75 4.59 10.81 -28.96
N HIS A 76 5.17 11.67 -29.79
CA HIS A 76 6.61 11.68 -29.96
C HIS A 76 7.28 12.18 -28.67
N SER A 77 8.20 11.38 -28.13
CA SER A 77 8.99 11.83 -26.98
C SER A 77 9.82 13.07 -27.38
N SER A 78 9.90 14.02 -26.46
CA SER A 78 10.74 15.20 -26.60
C SER A 78 11.96 15.06 -25.67
N ASN A 79 13.10 15.67 -26.04
CA ASN A 79 14.27 15.71 -25.16
C ASN A 79 14.04 16.56 -23.90
N THR A 80 13.08 17.48 -23.95
CA THR A 80 12.77 18.42 -22.85
C THR A 80 11.27 18.57 -22.66
N ILE A 81 10.86 18.81 -21.40
CA ILE A 81 9.49 19.14 -21.04
C ILE A 81 9.39 20.65 -20.85
N ASN A 82 8.38 21.28 -21.47
CA ASN A 82 8.06 22.68 -21.23
C ASN A 82 6.98 22.80 -20.15
N TRP A 83 7.41 23.00 -18.91
CA TRP A 83 6.53 23.06 -17.75
C TRP A 83 5.68 24.34 -17.69
N ASP A 84 6.24 25.46 -18.16
CA ASP A 84 5.53 26.75 -18.19
C ASP A 84 4.38 26.71 -19.18
N GLU A 85 4.62 26.18 -20.39
CA GLU A 85 3.57 26.01 -21.39
C GLU A 85 2.49 25.03 -20.94
N ALA A 86 2.90 23.90 -20.32
CA ALA A 86 1.94 22.93 -19.78
C ALA A 86 1.02 23.56 -18.72
N TYR A 87 1.58 24.39 -17.84
CA TYR A 87 0.78 25.09 -16.85
C TYR A 87 -0.11 26.19 -17.46
N ALA A 88 0.40 26.92 -18.44
CA ALA A 88 -0.37 27.92 -19.19
C ALA A 88 -1.56 27.29 -19.93
N THR A 89 -1.34 26.16 -20.61
CA THR A 89 -2.37 25.39 -21.31
C THR A 89 -3.47 24.93 -20.35
N LEU A 90 -3.09 24.39 -19.17
CA LEU A 90 -4.08 24.00 -18.15
C LEU A 90 -4.90 25.19 -17.65
N LYS A 91 -4.26 26.33 -17.39
CA LYS A 91 -4.99 27.55 -16.95
C LYS A 91 -5.91 28.09 -18.04
N PHE A 92 -5.48 28.06 -19.29
CA PHE A 92 -6.27 28.53 -20.43
C PHE A 92 -7.49 27.62 -20.67
N LYS A 93 -7.28 26.29 -20.63
CA LYS A 93 -8.36 25.33 -20.90
C LYS A 93 -9.36 25.23 -19.74
N TYR A 94 -8.90 25.43 -18.49
CA TYR A 94 -9.69 25.29 -17.28
C TYR A 94 -9.65 26.56 -16.41
N PRO A 95 -10.16 27.71 -16.88
CA PRO A 95 -10.06 28.98 -16.17
C PRO A 95 -10.77 28.97 -14.80
N ASP A 96 -11.82 28.16 -14.66
CA ASP A 96 -12.60 28.04 -13.41
C ASP A 96 -11.95 27.10 -12.38
N ARG A 97 -10.84 26.45 -12.71
CA ARG A 97 -10.11 25.59 -11.81
C ARG A 97 -9.11 26.40 -10.96
N LEU A 98 -9.63 27.05 -9.94
CA LEU A 98 -8.86 27.97 -9.08
C LEU A 98 -7.92 27.25 -8.08
N GLY A 99 -8.02 25.95 -7.94
CA GLY A 99 -7.17 25.13 -7.08
C GLY A 99 -5.80 24.83 -7.69
N SER A 100 -4.94 24.19 -6.90
CA SER A 100 -3.62 23.72 -7.33
C SER A 100 -3.72 22.54 -8.31
N TRP A 101 -2.95 22.59 -9.39
CA TRP A 101 -2.68 21.45 -10.26
C TRP A 101 -1.45 20.70 -9.77
N ARG A 102 -1.46 19.38 -9.93
CA ARG A 102 -0.29 18.54 -9.70
C ARG A 102 0.16 17.93 -11.01
N LEU A 103 1.37 18.30 -11.47
CA LEU A 103 2.01 17.74 -12.65
C LEU A 103 3.03 16.67 -12.23
N GLU A 104 3.06 15.55 -12.96
CA GLU A 104 3.97 14.43 -12.68
C GLU A 104 5.14 14.42 -13.66
N ASN A 105 6.36 14.35 -13.14
CA ASN A 105 7.54 14.07 -13.93
C ASN A 105 7.77 12.55 -13.98
N THR A 106 7.31 11.92 -15.04
CA THR A 106 7.44 10.46 -15.24
C THR A 106 8.86 10.02 -15.60
N GLY A 107 9.71 10.95 -16.01
CA GLY A 107 11.05 10.67 -16.54
C GLY A 107 11.07 10.09 -17.95
N SER A 108 9.92 9.75 -18.54
CA SER A 108 9.84 9.21 -19.90
C SER A 108 9.83 10.29 -20.98
N HIS A 109 9.56 11.53 -20.61
CA HIS A 109 9.41 12.69 -21.52
C HIS A 109 8.43 12.47 -22.68
N SER A 110 7.48 11.55 -22.50
CA SER A 110 6.49 11.22 -23.53
C SER A 110 5.18 11.96 -23.33
N VAL A 111 4.76 12.15 -22.08
CA VAL A 111 3.54 12.86 -21.68
C VAL A 111 3.76 13.55 -20.34
N ILE A 112 2.97 14.60 -20.07
CA ILE A 112 2.91 15.29 -18.80
C ILE A 112 1.56 14.96 -18.16
N PRO A 113 1.49 13.99 -17.22
CA PRO A 113 0.26 13.77 -16.46
C PRO A 113 0.01 14.93 -15.51
N ALA A 114 -1.18 15.48 -15.53
CA ALA A 114 -1.63 16.52 -14.64
C ALA A 114 -2.89 16.07 -13.89
N ARG A 115 -3.06 16.54 -12.67
CA ARG A 115 -4.18 16.16 -11.81
C ARG A 115 -4.76 17.37 -11.10
N TYR A 116 -6.10 17.50 -11.17
CA TYR A 116 -6.85 18.46 -10.37
C TYR A 116 -7.73 17.74 -9.36
N TYR A 117 -7.49 17.97 -8.05
CA TYR A 117 -8.04 17.10 -7.00
C TYR A 117 -9.50 17.28 -6.66
N LYS A 118 -10.06 18.45 -6.88
CA LYS A 118 -11.43 18.79 -6.46
C LYS A 118 -12.25 19.38 -7.61
N PRO A 119 -12.47 18.61 -8.69
CA PRO A 119 -13.36 19.04 -9.75
C PRO A 119 -14.81 19.08 -9.26
N ILE A 120 -15.57 20.05 -9.72
CA ILE A 120 -16.97 20.24 -9.29
C ILE A 120 -17.87 19.11 -9.77
N GLU A 121 -17.52 18.48 -10.89
CA GLU A 121 -18.27 17.40 -11.53
C GLU A 121 -18.30 16.13 -10.67
N THR A 122 -17.29 15.94 -9.85
CA THR A 122 -17.15 14.73 -9.01
C THR A 122 -17.09 15.07 -7.53
N LYS A 123 -17.62 16.23 -7.13
CA LYS A 123 -17.59 16.71 -5.73
C LYS A 123 -18.17 15.74 -4.72
N ASP A 124 -19.16 14.93 -5.14
CA ASP A 124 -19.86 13.97 -4.29
C ASP A 124 -19.16 12.59 -4.25
N GLN A 125 -18.08 12.42 -5.02
CA GLN A 125 -17.28 11.20 -5.01
C GLN A 125 -16.12 11.30 -4.00
N ALA A 126 -15.80 10.20 -3.33
CA ALA A 126 -14.77 10.17 -2.30
C ALA A 126 -13.37 10.52 -2.87
N PHE A 127 -13.04 10.04 -4.07
CA PHE A 127 -11.80 10.33 -4.77
C PHE A 127 -12.00 10.16 -6.28
N ALA A 128 -12.19 11.27 -6.97
CA ALA A 128 -12.34 11.31 -8.42
C ALA A 128 -11.75 12.59 -9.03
N PRO A 129 -10.42 12.83 -8.88
CA PRO A 129 -9.76 13.95 -9.49
C PRO A 129 -9.88 13.93 -11.01
N LEU A 130 -9.85 15.11 -11.62
CA LEU A 130 -9.67 15.25 -13.06
C LEU A 130 -8.22 14.91 -13.41
N MET A 131 -8.05 13.99 -14.34
CA MET A 131 -6.78 13.56 -14.90
C MET A 131 -6.63 14.11 -16.30
N VAL A 132 -5.53 14.79 -16.58
CA VAL A 132 -5.22 15.39 -17.87
C VAL A 132 -3.83 14.95 -18.29
N TRP A 133 -3.65 14.55 -19.54
CA TRP A 133 -2.34 14.22 -20.12
C TRP A 133 -2.05 15.22 -21.22
N LEU A 134 -0.93 15.93 -21.08
CA LEU A 134 -0.45 16.88 -22.10
C LEU A 134 0.71 16.25 -22.88
N ASP A 135 0.94 16.76 -24.07
CA ASP A 135 2.14 16.48 -24.84
C ASP A 135 3.40 17.02 -24.13
N PRO A 136 4.62 16.56 -24.47
CA PRO A 136 5.84 17.01 -23.79
C PRO A 136 6.13 18.49 -23.97
N LYS A 137 5.64 19.12 -25.05
CA LYS A 137 5.76 20.56 -25.28
C LYS A 137 4.79 21.37 -24.39
N GLY A 138 3.81 20.72 -23.79
CA GLY A 138 2.80 21.35 -22.96
C GLY A 138 1.71 22.09 -23.74
N THR A 139 1.66 21.96 -25.07
CA THR A 139 0.79 22.76 -25.94
C THR A 139 -0.58 22.12 -26.18
N GLN A 140 -0.68 20.80 -26.04
CA GLN A 140 -1.89 20.06 -26.39
C GLN A 140 -2.30 19.11 -25.27
N ILE A 141 -3.60 19.07 -24.97
CA ILE A 141 -4.21 18.04 -24.13
C ILE A 141 -4.50 16.85 -25.03
N ILE A 142 -3.87 15.71 -24.70
CA ILE A 142 -3.97 14.46 -25.47
C ILE A 142 -5.14 13.63 -24.97
N ARG A 143 -5.37 13.66 -23.64
CA ARG A 143 -6.43 12.90 -22.98
C ARG A 143 -6.87 13.61 -21.71
N GLU A 144 -8.15 13.50 -21.41
CA GLU A 144 -8.75 13.90 -20.13
C GLU A 144 -9.73 12.83 -19.67
N ASP A 145 -9.75 12.54 -18.38
CA ASP A 145 -10.64 11.57 -17.74
C ASP A 145 -10.81 11.90 -16.26
N PHE A 146 -11.88 11.42 -15.64
CA PHE A 146 -11.98 11.42 -14.19
C PHE A 146 -11.42 10.11 -13.60
N TRP A 147 -10.73 10.19 -12.46
CA TRP A 147 -10.29 9.01 -11.75
C TRP A 147 -11.48 8.14 -11.34
N GLY A 148 -11.43 6.86 -11.66
CA GLY A 148 -12.51 5.90 -11.47
C GLY A 148 -13.36 5.64 -12.70
N SER A 149 -13.30 6.51 -13.73
CA SER A 149 -14.09 6.36 -14.96
C SER A 149 -13.43 5.45 -16.02
N TYR A 150 -12.13 5.21 -15.93
CA TYR A 150 -11.42 4.32 -16.85
C TYR A 150 -10.87 3.07 -16.13
N PHE A 151 -10.69 2.00 -16.89
CA PHE A 151 -10.49 0.64 -16.40
C PHE A 151 -9.48 0.54 -15.25
N VAL A 152 -8.28 1.09 -15.43
CA VAL A 152 -7.20 0.92 -14.45
C VAL A 152 -7.51 1.62 -13.12
N THR A 153 -8.13 2.80 -13.16
CA THR A 153 -8.53 3.51 -11.94
C THR A 153 -9.79 2.94 -11.31
N TRP A 154 -10.68 2.32 -12.09
CA TRP A 154 -11.78 1.53 -11.56
C TRP A 154 -11.25 0.30 -10.78
N VAL A 155 -10.29 -0.44 -11.36
CA VAL A 155 -9.60 -1.55 -10.67
C VAL A 155 -8.88 -1.05 -9.41
N TYR A 156 -8.27 0.15 -9.46
CA TYR A 156 -7.64 0.75 -8.30
C TYR A 156 -8.66 1.01 -7.17
N ASN A 157 -9.80 1.60 -7.49
CA ASN A 157 -10.86 1.86 -6.51
C ASN A 157 -11.46 0.55 -5.96
N LEU A 158 -11.56 -0.50 -6.78
CA LEU A 158 -11.98 -1.83 -6.32
C LEU A 158 -10.98 -2.42 -5.34
N HIS A 159 -9.69 -2.34 -5.63
CA HIS A 159 -8.62 -2.83 -4.74
C HIS A 159 -8.55 -2.06 -3.43
N PHE A 160 -8.55 -0.74 -3.52
CA PHE A 160 -8.28 0.14 -2.38
C PHE A 160 -9.49 0.37 -1.48
N SER A 161 -10.70 0.37 -2.05
CA SER A 161 -11.92 0.78 -1.35
C SER A 161 -13.16 -0.05 -1.67
N LEU A 162 -13.04 -1.18 -2.36
CA LEU A 162 -14.18 -2.00 -2.81
C LEU A 162 -15.28 -1.17 -3.49
N LEU A 163 -14.90 -0.07 -4.18
CA LEU A 163 -15.79 0.90 -4.84
C LEU A 163 -16.72 1.67 -3.88
N THR A 164 -16.50 1.60 -2.56
CA THR A 164 -17.37 2.23 -1.56
C THR A 164 -16.71 3.40 -0.80
N GLY A 165 -15.66 3.97 -1.38
CA GLY A 165 -14.97 5.16 -0.87
C GLY A 165 -14.27 4.94 0.47
N SER A 166 -14.34 5.93 1.36
CA SER A 166 -13.63 5.88 2.65
C SER A 166 -14.05 4.72 3.55
N THR A 167 -15.34 4.36 3.55
CA THR A 167 -15.85 3.20 4.30
C THR A 167 -15.23 1.91 3.79
N GLY A 168 -15.15 1.75 2.46
CA GLY A 168 -14.51 0.58 1.85
C GLY A 168 -13.02 0.47 2.16
N THR A 169 -12.31 1.59 2.20
CA THR A 169 -10.89 1.61 2.60
C THR A 169 -10.70 1.05 4.02
N VAL A 170 -11.57 1.45 4.95
CA VAL A 170 -11.54 0.92 6.33
C VAL A 170 -11.86 -0.58 6.35
N ILE A 171 -12.86 -1.02 5.57
CA ILE A 171 -13.19 -2.45 5.43
C ILE A 171 -12.01 -3.25 4.89
N VAL A 172 -11.33 -2.76 3.84
CA VAL A 172 -10.11 -3.40 3.29
C VAL A 172 -9.02 -3.52 4.36
N GLY A 173 -8.82 -2.49 5.18
CA GLY A 173 -7.89 -2.53 6.31
C GLY A 173 -8.22 -3.62 7.32
N TYR A 174 -9.50 -3.79 7.71
CA TYR A 174 -9.92 -4.85 8.63
C TYR A 174 -9.88 -6.24 7.99
N ILE A 175 -10.17 -6.38 6.69
CA ILE A 175 -9.92 -7.63 5.93
C ILE A 175 -8.43 -7.95 6.00
N GLY A 176 -7.55 -6.97 5.88
CA GLY A 176 -6.11 -7.12 6.05
C GLY A 176 -5.74 -7.68 7.43
N ILE A 177 -6.32 -7.16 8.52
CA ILE A 177 -6.11 -7.71 9.88
C ILE A 177 -6.58 -9.16 9.96
N GLY A 178 -7.76 -9.48 9.43
CA GLY A 178 -8.26 -10.85 9.34
C GLY A 178 -7.32 -11.75 8.54
N THR A 179 -6.75 -11.24 7.45
CA THR A 179 -5.77 -11.95 6.61
C THR A 179 -4.47 -12.21 7.35
N PHE A 180 -3.98 -11.26 8.13
CA PHE A 180 -2.81 -11.44 8.98
C PHE A 180 -3.02 -12.62 9.97
N ILE A 181 -4.18 -12.64 10.65
CA ILE A 181 -4.56 -13.74 11.55
C ILE A 181 -4.71 -15.05 10.77
N LEU A 182 -5.28 -15.02 9.56
CA LEU A 182 -5.43 -16.16 8.68
C LEU A 182 -4.05 -16.78 8.33
N ILE A 183 -3.07 -15.98 7.94
CA ILE A 183 -1.72 -16.44 7.62
C ILE A 183 -1.07 -17.07 8.86
N LEU A 184 -1.10 -16.40 10.01
CA LEU A 184 -0.51 -16.91 11.25
C LEU A 184 -1.18 -18.19 11.74
N SER A 185 -2.50 -18.27 11.66
CA SER A 185 -3.25 -19.48 12.04
C SER A 185 -2.95 -20.65 11.11
N GLY A 186 -2.75 -20.41 9.83
CA GLY A 186 -2.30 -21.40 8.85
C GLY A 186 -0.92 -21.94 9.14
N LEU A 187 0.03 -21.05 9.43
CA LEU A 187 1.39 -21.41 9.85
C LEU A 187 1.35 -22.25 11.13
N TRP A 188 0.61 -21.81 12.14
CA TRP A 188 0.50 -22.55 13.40
C TRP A 188 -0.15 -23.93 13.22
N ALA A 189 -1.17 -24.02 12.38
CA ALA A 189 -1.84 -25.29 12.07
C ALA A 189 -0.89 -26.30 11.39
N TRP A 190 0.05 -25.80 10.55
CA TRP A 190 1.05 -26.61 9.85
C TRP A 190 2.27 -26.93 10.71
N LEU A 191 2.67 -26.09 11.65
CA LEU A 191 3.96 -26.14 12.36
C LEU A 191 4.35 -27.59 12.77
N PRO A 192 5.42 -28.18 12.23
CA PRO A 192 5.79 -29.57 12.52
C PRO A 192 6.40 -29.73 13.93
N LYS A 193 6.41 -30.96 14.44
CA LYS A 193 7.20 -31.30 15.64
C LYS A 193 8.71 -31.13 15.34
N ARG A 194 9.51 -30.88 16.38
CA ARG A 194 10.98 -30.82 16.27
C ARG A 194 11.50 -32.05 15.52
N GLY A 195 12.48 -31.88 14.67
CA GLY A 195 13.08 -32.96 13.84
C GLY A 195 12.34 -33.34 12.56
N TYR A 196 11.11 -32.83 12.34
CA TYR A 196 10.31 -33.18 11.15
C TYR A 196 10.16 -32.05 10.12
N TRP A 197 10.93 -30.96 10.23
CA TRP A 197 10.79 -29.77 9.40
C TRP A 197 10.97 -30.08 7.92
N LEU A 198 12.10 -30.64 7.50
CA LEU A 198 12.38 -30.96 6.10
C LEU A 198 11.39 -31.98 5.51
N ARG A 199 10.98 -32.98 6.31
CA ARG A 199 9.99 -33.97 5.90
C ARG A 199 8.59 -33.33 5.69
N SER A 200 8.24 -32.32 6.47
CA SER A 200 6.95 -31.65 6.37
C SER A 200 6.85 -30.67 5.20
N LEU A 201 7.98 -30.15 4.70
CA LEU A 201 8.07 -29.31 3.51
C LEU A 201 7.87 -30.11 2.22
N LYS A 202 8.18 -31.40 2.21
CA LYS A 202 8.10 -32.22 1.00
C LYS A 202 6.64 -32.38 0.51
N PHE A 203 6.47 -32.32 -0.81
CA PHE A 203 5.25 -32.74 -1.46
C PHE A 203 5.11 -34.25 -1.33
N LYS A 204 3.98 -34.73 -0.83
CA LYS A 204 3.81 -36.17 -0.53
C LYS A 204 3.13 -36.93 -1.62
N GLY A 205 2.47 -36.25 -2.57
CA GLY A 205 1.77 -36.88 -3.71
C GLY A 205 0.69 -37.87 -3.25
N ARG A 206 -0.14 -37.47 -2.29
CA ARG A 206 -1.16 -38.37 -1.70
C ARG A 206 -2.14 -38.82 -2.77
N SER A 207 -2.55 -40.09 -2.72
CA SER A 207 -3.45 -40.69 -3.71
C SER A 207 -4.89 -40.19 -3.63
N THR A 208 -5.34 -39.71 -2.46
CA THR A 208 -6.69 -39.18 -2.29
C THR A 208 -6.81 -37.72 -2.74
N LYS A 209 -7.91 -37.33 -3.41
CA LYS A 209 -8.18 -35.94 -3.81
C LYS A 209 -8.03 -34.96 -2.63
N LEU A 210 -8.59 -35.28 -1.47
CA LEU A 210 -8.47 -34.46 -0.23
C LEU A 210 -7.02 -34.29 0.22
N GLY A 211 -6.23 -35.34 0.10
CA GLY A 211 -4.79 -35.32 0.44
C GLY A 211 -3.99 -34.47 -0.54
N LEU A 212 -4.26 -34.61 -1.83
CA LEU A 212 -3.58 -33.84 -2.88
C LEU A 212 -3.87 -32.34 -2.77
N LEU A 213 -5.15 -31.96 -2.58
CA LEU A 213 -5.56 -30.57 -2.36
C LEU A 213 -4.88 -29.98 -1.12
N TYR A 214 -4.74 -30.75 -0.05
CA TYR A 214 -3.98 -30.31 1.15
C TYR A 214 -2.49 -30.11 0.85
N ASP A 215 -1.86 -31.00 0.07
CA ASP A 215 -0.44 -30.90 -0.23
C ASP A 215 -0.15 -29.65 -1.09
N TRP A 216 -0.98 -29.36 -2.10
CA TRP A 216 -0.86 -28.13 -2.88
C TRP A 216 -1.13 -26.87 -2.07
N HIS A 217 -2.24 -26.82 -1.31
CA HIS A 217 -2.55 -25.68 -0.44
C HIS A 217 -1.42 -25.40 0.55
N LYS A 218 -0.89 -26.44 1.18
CA LYS A 218 0.25 -26.32 2.10
C LYS A 218 1.49 -25.76 1.39
N LEU A 219 1.87 -26.34 0.26
CA LEU A 219 3.10 -25.98 -0.45
C LEU A 219 3.03 -24.53 -0.96
N ILE A 220 1.96 -24.17 -1.65
CA ILE A 220 1.72 -22.79 -2.12
C ILE A 220 1.70 -21.83 -0.94
N GLY A 221 0.97 -22.18 0.14
CA GLY A 221 0.88 -21.35 1.33
C GLY A 221 2.22 -21.10 2.01
N LEU A 222 3.10 -22.09 2.09
CA LEU A 222 4.44 -21.92 2.66
C LEU A 222 5.38 -21.13 1.74
N CYS A 223 5.31 -21.38 0.43
CA CYS A 223 6.12 -20.66 -0.57
C CYS A 223 5.82 -19.16 -0.59
N PHE A 224 4.53 -18.80 -0.55
CA PHE A 224 4.09 -17.42 -0.65
C PHE A 224 3.77 -16.77 0.71
N MET A 225 4.00 -17.45 1.83
CA MET A 225 3.69 -16.92 3.16
C MET A 225 4.36 -15.58 3.44
N LEU A 226 5.67 -15.47 3.21
CA LEU A 226 6.42 -14.24 3.48
C LEU A 226 6.00 -13.09 2.55
N PRO A 227 5.93 -13.27 1.23
CA PRO A 227 5.35 -12.27 0.33
C PRO A 227 3.96 -11.79 0.74
N LEU A 228 3.04 -12.71 1.00
CA LEU A 228 1.68 -12.40 1.43
C LEU A 228 1.64 -11.66 2.77
N LEU A 229 2.53 -11.99 3.70
CA LEU A 229 2.63 -11.32 4.99
C LEU A 229 3.09 -9.86 4.81
N ILE A 230 4.10 -9.60 3.97
CA ILE A 230 4.58 -8.25 3.65
C ILE A 230 3.46 -7.43 3.00
N LEU A 231 2.81 -7.96 1.97
CA LEU A 231 1.68 -7.30 1.29
C LEU A 231 0.53 -7.00 2.25
N THR A 232 0.22 -7.93 3.16
CA THR A 232 -0.84 -7.75 4.14
C THR A 232 -0.49 -6.65 5.15
N ILE A 233 0.69 -6.67 5.74
CA ILE A 233 1.12 -5.67 6.73
C ILE A 233 1.15 -4.28 6.10
N THR A 234 1.79 -4.15 4.94
CA THR A 234 1.88 -2.85 4.24
C THR A 234 0.50 -2.36 3.80
N GLY A 235 -0.37 -3.27 3.34
CA GLY A 235 -1.75 -2.95 2.97
C GLY A 235 -2.59 -2.45 4.15
N ILE A 236 -2.49 -3.07 5.32
CA ILE A 236 -3.14 -2.59 6.56
C ILE A 236 -2.65 -1.17 6.90
N MET A 237 -1.34 -0.95 6.89
CA MET A 237 -0.74 0.34 7.25
C MET A 237 -1.11 1.45 6.27
N LEU A 238 -1.35 1.13 5.00
CA LEU A 238 -1.83 2.07 3.99
C LEU A 238 -3.33 2.34 4.10
N ALA A 239 -4.14 1.32 4.39
CA ALA A 239 -5.59 1.43 4.42
C ALA A 239 -6.14 2.09 5.69
N ILE A 240 -5.56 1.81 6.86
CA ILE A 240 -6.02 2.32 8.16
C ILE A 240 -4.89 3.03 8.94
N PRO A 241 -4.32 4.12 8.39
CA PRO A 241 -3.20 4.82 9.02
C PRO A 241 -3.55 5.38 10.40
N ASN A 242 -4.79 5.82 10.62
CA ASN A 242 -5.21 6.35 11.93
C ASN A 242 -5.06 5.33 13.07
N GLN A 243 -5.19 4.04 12.77
CA GLN A 243 -5.03 2.94 13.74
C GLN A 243 -3.57 2.47 13.85
N THR A 244 -2.81 2.52 12.76
CA THR A 244 -1.45 2.00 12.72
C THR A 244 -0.37 3.04 13.04
N ASP A 245 -0.59 4.32 12.73
CA ASP A 245 0.38 5.39 13.00
C ASP A 245 0.70 5.56 14.50
N PRO A 246 -0.25 5.42 15.46
CA PRO A 246 0.08 5.43 16.88
C PRO A 246 1.04 4.29 17.28
N ILE A 247 0.86 3.10 16.70
CA ILE A 247 1.73 1.93 16.95
C ILE A 247 3.13 2.21 16.41
N ILE A 248 3.23 2.72 15.19
CA ILE A 248 4.52 3.09 14.57
C ILE A 248 5.22 4.16 15.42
N THR A 249 4.46 5.16 15.85
CA THR A 249 4.98 6.25 16.68
C THR A 249 5.50 5.75 18.03
N ALA A 250 4.79 4.84 18.67
CA ALA A 250 5.20 4.25 19.94
C ALA A 250 6.49 3.41 19.82
N LEU A 251 6.69 2.73 18.68
CA LEU A 251 7.83 1.84 18.45
C LEU A 251 9.05 2.56 17.87
N LEU A 252 8.86 3.55 16.98
CA LEU A 252 9.90 4.12 16.13
C LEU A 252 10.04 5.64 16.24
N GLY A 253 9.29 6.27 17.13
CA GLY A 253 9.30 7.73 17.34
C GLY A 253 8.26 8.46 16.49
N LYS A 254 8.21 9.79 16.65
CA LYS A 254 7.19 10.65 16.02
C LYS A 254 7.23 10.59 14.50
N ILE A 255 6.07 10.40 13.86
CA ILE A 255 5.90 10.60 12.42
C ILE A 255 5.86 12.10 12.14
N GLU A 256 6.87 12.58 11.43
CA GLU A 256 6.96 13.97 11.02
C GLU A 256 6.21 14.17 9.71
N LYS A 257 5.34 15.17 9.69
CA LYS A 257 4.58 15.54 8.50
C LYS A 257 5.08 16.88 7.97
N HIS A 258 5.15 16.98 6.65
CA HIS A 258 5.36 18.27 6.02
C HIS A 258 4.10 19.13 6.19
N THR A 259 4.26 20.37 6.67
CA THR A 259 3.17 21.35 6.81
C THR A 259 3.30 22.40 5.74
N THR A 260 2.24 22.62 4.99
CA THR A 260 2.22 23.62 3.91
C THR A 260 2.05 25.01 4.51
N THR A 261 2.91 25.94 4.10
CA THR A 261 2.77 27.36 4.41
C THR A 261 1.70 28.00 3.53
N VAL A 262 0.98 28.98 4.06
CA VAL A 262 0.00 29.74 3.30
C VAL A 262 0.56 31.12 2.99
N VAL A 263 0.61 31.45 1.70
CA VAL A 263 1.08 32.74 1.18
C VAL A 263 -0.05 33.40 0.37
N LYS A 264 -0.36 34.65 0.65
CA LYS A 264 -1.39 35.39 -0.13
C LYS A 264 -0.92 35.61 -1.57
N PRO A 265 -1.76 35.30 -2.57
CA PRO A 265 -1.44 35.49 -3.98
C PRO A 265 -1.21 36.95 -4.38
N LYS A 266 -0.20 37.19 -5.21
CA LYS A 266 0.08 38.43 -5.92
C LYS A 266 0.48 38.11 -7.37
N ASN A 267 1.72 38.36 -7.75
CA ASN A 267 2.27 37.98 -9.04
C ASN A 267 3.08 36.69 -8.88
N TYR A 268 3.02 35.81 -9.87
CA TYR A 268 3.73 34.54 -9.81
C TYR A 268 4.99 34.56 -10.68
N ILE A 269 6.08 34.02 -10.15
CA ILE A 269 7.27 33.67 -10.94
C ILE A 269 6.94 32.55 -11.92
N LEU A 270 7.75 32.36 -12.95
CA LEU A 270 7.61 31.22 -13.85
C LEU A 270 7.81 29.90 -13.12
N LEU A 271 7.12 28.88 -13.60
CA LEU A 271 7.26 27.53 -13.03
C LEU A 271 8.67 26.96 -13.23
N SER A 272 9.28 27.25 -14.37
CA SER A 272 10.68 26.90 -14.67
C SER A 272 11.66 27.50 -13.65
N ASP A 273 11.49 28.77 -13.28
CA ASP A 273 12.35 29.42 -12.27
C ASP A 273 12.18 28.75 -10.90
N ALA A 274 10.95 28.43 -10.51
CA ALA A 274 10.66 27.72 -9.28
C ALA A 274 11.27 26.31 -9.27
N ILE A 275 11.27 25.59 -10.41
CA ILE A 275 11.92 24.28 -10.55
C ILE A 275 13.43 24.39 -10.35
N GLU A 276 14.07 25.42 -10.94
CA GLU A 276 15.51 25.63 -10.77
C GLU A 276 15.88 25.92 -9.31
N LEU A 277 15.06 26.69 -8.59
CA LEU A 277 15.24 26.95 -7.16
C LEU A 277 15.09 25.66 -6.34
N ALA A 278 14.10 24.84 -6.67
CA ALA A 278 13.90 23.55 -5.99
C ALA A 278 15.10 22.60 -6.22
N LYS A 279 15.63 22.54 -7.44
CA LYS A 279 16.84 21.77 -7.75
C LYS A 279 18.08 22.31 -7.02
N LYS A 280 18.23 23.62 -6.90
CA LYS A 280 19.32 24.23 -6.09
C LYS A 280 19.20 23.89 -4.61
N ALA A 281 17.97 23.81 -4.07
CA ALA A 281 17.75 23.44 -2.67
C ALA A 281 18.05 21.95 -2.39
N MET A 282 17.87 21.07 -3.39
CA MET A 282 18.15 19.63 -3.29
C MET A 282 18.80 19.11 -4.58
N PRO A 283 20.10 19.39 -4.83
CA PRO A 283 20.73 19.16 -6.13
C PRO A 283 20.77 17.70 -6.60
N SER A 284 20.90 16.76 -5.65
CA SER A 284 21.00 15.32 -5.94
C SER A 284 19.63 14.62 -6.05
N ALA A 285 18.54 15.36 -5.86
CA ALA A 285 17.21 14.77 -5.82
C ALA A 285 16.51 14.87 -7.19
N ARG A 286 15.84 13.79 -7.58
CA ARG A 286 15.01 13.76 -8.80
C ARG A 286 13.66 14.42 -8.52
N LEU A 287 13.27 15.36 -9.37
CA LEU A 287 11.93 15.94 -9.36
C LEU A 287 10.91 14.87 -9.76
N ALA A 288 9.90 14.66 -8.91
CA ALA A 288 8.82 13.71 -9.17
C ALA A 288 7.47 14.39 -9.41
N TRP A 289 7.12 15.37 -8.57
CA TRP A 289 5.83 16.05 -8.65
C TRP A 289 5.98 17.54 -8.45
N ILE A 290 5.14 18.30 -9.17
CA ILE A 290 5.02 19.74 -9.08
C ILE A 290 3.60 20.06 -8.68
N GLU A 291 3.39 20.73 -7.56
CA GLU A 291 2.10 21.31 -7.18
C GLU A 291 2.14 22.81 -7.42
N THR A 292 1.25 23.32 -8.27
CA THR A 292 1.20 24.74 -8.64
C THR A 292 0.47 25.56 -7.58
N PRO A 293 0.67 26.88 -7.56
CA PRO A 293 -0.14 27.79 -6.75
C PRO A 293 -1.64 27.66 -7.05
N SER A 294 -2.43 28.06 -6.05
CA SER A 294 -3.89 28.21 -6.18
C SER A 294 -4.32 29.65 -5.97
N SER A 295 -5.58 29.97 -6.21
CA SER A 295 -6.16 31.29 -5.91
C SER A 295 -6.13 31.68 -4.43
N SER A 296 -5.92 30.70 -3.52
CA SER A 296 -5.85 30.93 -2.08
C SER A 296 -4.46 30.79 -1.50
N ASN A 297 -3.49 30.22 -2.25
CA ASN A 297 -2.14 29.97 -1.76
C ASN A 297 -1.10 30.09 -2.87
N ALA A 298 -0.21 31.07 -2.76
CA ALA A 298 0.87 31.37 -3.72
C ALA A 298 2.13 30.56 -3.40
N VAL A 299 2.03 29.25 -3.32
CA VAL A 299 3.16 28.36 -3.06
C VAL A 299 3.27 27.30 -4.15
N TYR A 300 4.47 27.23 -4.76
CA TYR A 300 4.90 26.04 -5.49
C TYR A 300 5.40 25.01 -4.50
N ARG A 301 4.93 23.76 -4.60
CA ARG A 301 5.45 22.66 -3.81
C ARG A 301 5.96 21.55 -4.71
N PHE A 302 7.21 21.21 -4.52
CA PHE A 302 7.91 20.17 -5.28
C PHE A 302 8.09 18.94 -4.42
N ARG A 303 7.78 17.76 -4.97
CA ARG A 303 8.18 16.48 -4.39
C ARG A 303 9.42 16.00 -5.10
N LEU A 304 10.43 15.68 -4.29
CA LEU A 304 11.72 15.25 -4.78
C LEU A 304 12.10 13.89 -4.20
N GLN A 305 12.67 13.05 -5.03
CA GLN A 305 13.22 11.77 -4.62
C GLN A 305 14.71 11.93 -4.34
N THR A 306 15.12 11.76 -3.09
CA THR A 306 16.55 11.69 -2.73
C THR A 306 17.15 10.35 -3.14
N THR A 307 18.47 10.24 -3.10
CA THR A 307 19.18 9.00 -3.46
C THR A 307 18.81 7.82 -2.56
N ASN A 308 18.49 8.09 -1.29
CA ASN A 308 18.11 7.06 -0.31
C ASN A 308 16.59 6.82 -0.23
N ASP A 309 15.78 7.59 -0.97
CA ASP A 309 14.33 7.43 -0.96
C ASP A 309 13.92 6.27 -1.89
N PRO A 310 13.34 5.19 -1.35
CA PRO A 310 12.91 4.05 -2.15
C PRO A 310 11.68 4.34 -3.01
N SER A 311 10.98 5.44 -2.71
CA SER A 311 9.69 5.77 -3.32
C SER A 311 9.89 6.54 -4.63
N HIS A 312 10.00 5.82 -5.75
CA HIS A 312 10.15 6.44 -7.06
C HIS A 312 8.93 7.29 -7.44
N ARG A 313 7.73 6.78 -7.19
CA ARG A 313 6.49 7.43 -7.63
C ARG A 313 5.95 8.44 -6.62
N PHE A 314 6.06 8.16 -5.33
CA PHE A 314 5.51 8.98 -4.25
C PHE A 314 6.57 9.38 -3.23
N PRO A 315 7.66 10.06 -3.63
CA PRO A 315 8.69 10.47 -2.69
C PRO A 315 8.13 11.44 -1.65
N HIS A 316 8.75 11.46 -0.48
CA HIS A 316 8.27 12.24 0.67
C HIS A 316 9.23 13.36 1.09
N SER A 317 10.15 13.78 0.21
CA SER A 317 10.88 15.03 0.40
C SER A 317 10.22 16.17 -0.35
N TYR A 318 10.20 17.35 0.24
CA TYR A 318 9.47 18.50 -0.28
C TYR A 318 10.33 19.77 -0.24
N VAL A 319 10.18 20.59 -1.28
CA VAL A 319 10.65 21.99 -1.30
C VAL A 319 9.46 22.87 -1.58
N GLU A 320 9.22 23.87 -0.75
CA GLU A 320 8.20 24.89 -0.95
C GLU A 320 8.84 26.22 -1.30
N ILE A 321 8.30 26.87 -2.33
CA ILE A 321 8.79 28.14 -2.86
C ILE A 321 7.63 29.13 -2.89
N ASN A 322 7.87 30.33 -2.38
CA ASN A 322 6.96 31.46 -2.49
C ASN A 322 6.86 31.89 -3.95
N ALA A 323 5.68 31.70 -4.55
CA ALA A 323 5.46 32.01 -5.94
C ALA A 323 5.53 33.53 -6.24
N ASN A 324 5.43 34.41 -5.23
CA ASN A 324 5.50 35.86 -5.42
C ASN A 324 6.94 36.40 -5.36
N SER A 325 7.78 35.83 -4.45
CA SER A 325 9.11 36.38 -4.13
C SER A 325 10.27 35.49 -4.56
N ALA A 326 10.02 34.29 -5.08
CA ALA A 326 11.05 33.29 -5.38
C ALA A 326 11.83 32.78 -4.15
N GLU A 327 11.33 33.03 -2.93
CA GLU A 327 11.98 32.62 -1.70
C GLU A 327 11.69 31.16 -1.38
N ILE A 328 12.69 30.40 -0.94
CA ILE A 328 12.50 29.03 -0.42
C ILE A 328 11.92 29.11 0.96
N ILE A 329 10.66 28.70 1.13
CA ILE A 329 9.90 28.75 2.37
C ILE A 329 10.32 27.59 3.29
N SER A 330 10.41 26.38 2.74
CA SER A 330 10.73 25.19 3.52
C SER A 330 11.40 24.10 2.68
N VAL A 331 12.27 23.34 3.33
CA VAL A 331 12.89 22.12 2.79
C VAL A 331 12.66 21.00 3.78
N PHE A 332 11.90 20.00 3.37
CA PHE A 332 11.64 18.79 4.15
C PHE A 332 12.35 17.61 3.48
N ASN A 333 13.47 17.19 4.02
CA ASN A 333 14.23 16.04 3.55
C ASN A 333 13.91 14.80 4.39
N VAL A 334 13.30 13.78 3.80
CA VAL A 334 12.90 12.53 4.49
C VAL A 334 14.10 11.75 5.02
N ASP A 335 15.27 11.88 4.41
CA ASP A 335 16.49 11.17 4.86
C ASP A 335 16.94 11.60 6.26
N ASN A 336 16.60 12.84 6.64
CA ASN A 336 16.97 13.43 7.94
C ASN A 336 15.83 13.29 8.98
N LYS A 337 14.79 12.49 8.68
CA LYS A 337 13.63 12.34 9.55
C LYS A 337 13.71 11.08 10.41
N SER A 338 12.78 10.99 11.36
CA SER A 338 12.67 9.86 12.29
C SER A 338 12.55 8.52 11.57
N PRO A 339 12.91 7.40 12.22
CA PRO A 339 12.66 6.06 11.69
C PRO A 339 11.19 5.81 11.34
N ALA A 340 10.26 6.33 12.15
CA ALA A 340 8.82 6.24 11.88
C ALA A 340 8.43 6.90 10.54
N THR A 341 8.96 8.10 10.27
CA THR A 341 8.73 8.82 9.01
C THR A 341 9.30 8.06 7.82
N LYS A 342 10.51 7.50 7.96
CA LYS A 342 11.13 6.66 6.92
C LYS A 342 10.32 5.42 6.63
N VAL A 343 9.84 4.70 7.66
CA VAL A 343 8.97 3.54 7.48
C VAL A 343 7.71 3.90 6.70
N LYS A 344 7.07 5.03 6.99
CA LYS A 344 5.89 5.50 6.23
C LYS A 344 6.22 5.72 4.75
N ASN A 345 7.41 6.23 4.43
CA ASN A 345 7.85 6.42 3.05
C ASN A 345 8.10 5.09 2.31
N TRP A 346 8.48 4.03 3.03
CA TRP A 346 8.72 2.69 2.47
C TRP A 346 7.45 1.90 2.17
N LEU A 347 6.28 2.29 2.73
CA LEU A 347 5.06 1.48 2.61
C LEU A 347 4.62 1.26 1.16
N HIS A 348 4.53 2.34 0.36
CA HIS A 348 4.13 2.24 -1.04
C HIS A 348 5.10 1.40 -1.87
N PRO A 349 6.43 1.69 -1.91
CA PRO A 349 7.36 0.92 -2.73
C PRO A 349 7.53 -0.55 -2.30
N LEU A 350 7.27 -0.87 -1.04
CA LEU A 350 7.17 -2.26 -0.58
C LEU A 350 5.87 -2.91 -1.03
N HIS A 351 4.75 -2.18 -0.98
CA HIS A 351 3.45 -2.73 -1.32
C HIS A 351 3.26 -2.94 -2.83
N ASP A 352 3.74 -2.01 -3.65
CA ASP A 352 3.64 -2.10 -5.12
C ASP A 352 4.83 -2.83 -5.78
N GLY A 353 5.87 -3.17 -5.01
CA GLY A 353 7.04 -3.91 -5.46
C GLY A 353 8.07 -3.06 -6.23
N THR A 354 7.89 -1.74 -6.34
CA THR A 354 8.81 -0.89 -7.10
C THR A 354 10.21 -0.81 -6.52
N ILE A 355 10.37 -1.05 -5.21
CA ILE A 355 11.68 -1.09 -4.55
C ILE A 355 12.59 -2.20 -5.10
N GLY A 356 12.04 -3.32 -5.53
CA GLY A 356 12.79 -4.48 -6.05
C GLY A 356 12.77 -4.58 -7.56
N ASN A 357 12.34 -3.54 -8.27
CA ASN A 357 12.20 -3.52 -9.72
C ASN A 357 11.35 -4.69 -10.25
N HIS A 358 11.61 -5.16 -11.48
CA HIS A 358 10.85 -6.23 -12.12
C HIS A 358 10.75 -7.54 -11.33
N PRO A 359 11.83 -8.09 -10.73
CA PRO A 359 11.74 -9.36 -10.01
C PRO A 359 10.75 -9.35 -8.86
N LEU A 360 10.74 -8.29 -8.06
CA LEU A 360 9.80 -8.16 -6.94
C LEU A 360 8.37 -7.92 -7.43
N ARG A 361 8.21 -7.10 -8.46
CA ARG A 361 6.89 -6.87 -9.09
C ARG A 361 6.28 -8.19 -9.61
N VAL A 362 7.07 -9.02 -10.28
CA VAL A 362 6.62 -10.36 -10.72
C VAL A 362 6.24 -11.23 -9.51
N LEU A 363 7.05 -11.24 -8.45
CA LEU A 363 6.73 -11.98 -7.23
C LEU A 363 5.42 -11.52 -6.60
N TRP A 364 5.11 -10.21 -6.62
CA TRP A 364 3.85 -9.65 -6.11
C TRP A 364 2.67 -10.09 -6.96
N VAL A 365 2.79 -10.08 -8.30
CA VAL A 365 1.76 -10.63 -9.20
C VAL A 365 1.49 -12.10 -8.89
N LEU A 366 2.54 -12.91 -8.79
CA LEU A 366 2.43 -14.33 -8.46
C LEU A 366 1.82 -14.56 -7.06
N SER A 367 2.07 -13.65 -6.11
CA SER A 367 1.50 -13.73 -4.75
C SER A 367 -0.02 -13.53 -4.76
N GLY A 368 -0.55 -12.61 -5.57
CA GLY A 368 -2.00 -12.46 -5.70
C GLY A 368 -2.66 -13.65 -6.40
N ILE A 369 -2.02 -14.21 -7.42
CA ILE A 369 -2.48 -15.46 -8.07
C ILE A 369 -2.42 -16.63 -7.06
N ALA A 370 -1.35 -16.73 -6.28
CA ALA A 370 -1.22 -17.75 -5.25
C ALA A 370 -2.33 -17.63 -4.18
N ASN A 371 -2.72 -16.41 -3.80
CA ASN A 371 -3.84 -16.19 -2.89
C ASN A 371 -5.16 -16.75 -3.47
N ALA A 372 -5.45 -16.48 -4.75
CA ALA A 372 -6.64 -17.02 -5.43
C ALA A 372 -6.62 -18.55 -5.46
N LEU A 373 -5.48 -19.16 -5.76
CA LEU A 373 -5.31 -20.61 -5.74
C LEU A 373 -5.49 -21.19 -4.32
N LEU A 374 -4.93 -20.55 -3.30
CA LEU A 374 -5.08 -20.97 -1.91
C LEU A 374 -6.55 -20.97 -1.48
N PHE A 375 -7.28 -19.90 -1.79
CA PHE A 375 -8.71 -19.84 -1.51
C PHE A 375 -9.48 -20.95 -2.26
N SER A 376 -9.26 -21.11 -3.56
CA SER A 376 -9.94 -22.11 -4.39
C SER A 376 -9.66 -23.54 -3.90
N LEU A 377 -8.41 -23.88 -3.61
CA LEU A 377 -8.01 -25.20 -3.08
C LEU A 377 -8.63 -25.46 -1.70
N GLY A 378 -8.63 -24.43 -0.83
CA GLY A 378 -9.24 -24.51 0.50
C GLY A 378 -10.73 -24.70 0.46
N LEU A 379 -11.43 -23.89 -0.34
CA LEU A 379 -12.89 -23.97 -0.55
C LEU A 379 -13.29 -25.31 -1.16
N TYR A 380 -12.63 -25.74 -2.24
CA TYR A 380 -12.93 -27.01 -2.91
C TYR A 380 -12.71 -28.21 -1.96
N ARG A 381 -11.61 -28.18 -1.20
CA ARG A 381 -11.35 -29.21 -0.18
C ARG A 381 -12.42 -29.24 0.90
N TRP A 382 -12.90 -28.07 1.35
CA TRP A 382 -13.97 -27.96 2.34
C TRP A 382 -15.30 -28.51 1.79
N LEU A 383 -15.69 -28.16 0.56
CA LEU A 383 -16.88 -28.65 -0.11
C LEU A 383 -16.87 -30.18 -0.26
N LEU A 384 -15.74 -30.76 -0.69
CA LEU A 384 -15.60 -32.22 -0.77
C LEU A 384 -15.75 -32.91 0.58
N LYS A 385 -15.18 -32.29 1.64
CA LYS A 385 -15.23 -32.85 2.99
C LYS A 385 -16.65 -32.79 3.58
N THR A 386 -17.41 -31.76 3.26
CA THR A 386 -18.80 -31.59 3.73
C THR A 386 -19.82 -32.35 2.89
N ARG A 387 -19.37 -33.06 1.84
CA ARG A 387 -20.23 -33.83 0.90
C ARG A 387 -21.24 -32.97 0.13
N ILE A 388 -21.08 -31.65 0.08
CA ILE A 388 -21.98 -30.76 -0.67
C ILE A 388 -21.94 -31.09 -2.18
N ILE A 389 -20.78 -31.52 -2.70
CA ILE A 389 -20.60 -31.87 -4.12
C ILE A 389 -20.93 -33.34 -4.42
N ASN A 390 -20.92 -34.22 -3.42
CA ASN A 390 -21.18 -35.66 -3.65
C ASN A 390 -22.66 -36.01 -3.86
N ASN A 391 -23.57 -35.04 -3.76
CA ASN A 391 -25.01 -35.21 -3.92
C ASN A 391 -25.53 -34.68 -5.28
N TYR A 392 -24.64 -34.35 -6.20
CA TYR A 392 -24.89 -34.00 -7.59
C TYR A 392 -24.04 -34.92 -8.50
#